data_3ae1d0e215ebddae1de10e4e8eeb9d2b
#
_entry.id   3ae1d0e215ebddae1de10e4e8eeb9d2b
#
_cell.length_a   1.000
_cell.length_b   1.000
_cell.length_c   1.000
_cell.angle_alpha   90.00
_cell.angle_beta   90.00
_cell.angle_gamma   90.00
#
_symmetry.space_group_name_H-M   'P 1'
#
loop_
_entity.id
_entity.type
_entity.pdbx_description
1 polymer ?
#
loop_
_entity_poly.entity_id
_entity_poly.type
_entity_poly.pdbx_seq_one_letter_code
_entity_poly.pdbx_strand_id
1 'polypeptide(L)'
;MPDLIKEFKIEMEQVKDYEFLVKFDDLAETLLMDAPPGVGRNAGPCPTQMLAAAVGNCLTMTLVLFARKAGLQLTHVRAAVKARLVRGENGLPRIGVIQVELDPGLAEADQERAAACLNAFENYCAVTESVRAGIDVRVAVSRHASAGN
;
A
#
# COMPACT_ATOMS: atom_id res chain seq x y z
N MET A 1 3.93 23.43 -10.68
CA MET A 1 3.05 22.62 -9.79
C MET A 1 2.42 21.51 -10.61
N PRO A 2 2.49 20.29 -10.14
CA PRO A 2 1.73 19.21 -10.78
C PRO A 2 0.22 19.49 -10.70
N ASP A 3 -0.50 19.06 -11.73
CA ASP A 3 -1.95 19.23 -11.74
C ASP A 3 -2.61 18.25 -10.76
N LEU A 4 -3.59 18.73 -9.99
CA LEU A 4 -4.37 17.90 -9.10
C LEU A 4 -5.30 16.98 -9.91
N ILE A 5 -5.11 15.68 -9.77
CA ILE A 5 -5.98 14.67 -10.40
C ILE A 5 -7.14 14.31 -9.48
N LYS A 6 -6.84 14.01 -8.20
CA LYS A 6 -7.83 13.62 -7.21
C LYS A 6 -7.29 13.85 -5.80
N GLU A 7 -8.18 14.18 -4.88
CA GLU A 7 -7.91 14.27 -3.45
C GLU A 7 -8.70 13.16 -2.71
N PHE A 8 -8.08 12.57 -1.72
CA PHE A 8 -8.70 11.60 -0.82
C PHE A 8 -8.66 12.10 0.60
N LYS A 9 -9.72 11.86 1.36
CA LYS A 9 -9.77 12.11 2.79
C LYS A 9 -9.87 10.79 3.56
N ILE A 10 -8.98 10.62 4.52
CA ILE A 10 -8.96 9.45 5.40
C ILE A 10 -8.96 9.97 6.83
N GLU A 11 -9.85 9.46 7.65
CA GLU A 11 -9.99 9.83 9.05
C GLU A 11 -9.69 8.64 9.94
N MET A 12 -9.04 8.88 11.07
CA MET A 12 -8.69 7.85 12.03
C MET A 12 -9.14 8.27 13.42
N GLU A 13 -9.75 7.35 14.14
CA GLU A 13 -10.21 7.56 15.51
C GLU A 13 -9.69 6.45 16.40
N GLN A 14 -9.09 6.82 17.53
CA GLN A 14 -8.62 5.87 18.52
C GLN A 14 -9.81 5.12 19.15
N VAL A 15 -9.74 3.81 19.13
CA VAL A 15 -10.70 2.94 19.83
C VAL A 15 -10.16 2.59 21.22
N LYS A 16 -8.94 2.09 21.29
CA LYS A 16 -8.27 1.71 22.52
C LYS A 16 -6.77 1.53 22.29
N ASP A 17 -5.93 2.05 23.17
CA ASP A 17 -4.48 1.89 23.13
C ASP A 17 -3.89 2.24 21.73
N TYR A 18 -3.44 1.25 20.98
CA TYR A 18 -2.92 1.38 19.62
C TYR A 18 -3.93 1.02 18.52
N GLU A 19 -5.16 0.71 18.91
CA GLU A 19 -6.23 0.38 17.98
C GLU A 19 -6.90 1.63 17.45
N PHE A 20 -6.89 1.80 16.14
CA PHE A 20 -7.52 2.92 15.43
C PHE A 20 -8.47 2.41 14.36
N LEU A 21 -9.66 2.99 14.33
CA LEU A 21 -10.62 2.75 13.26
C LEU A 21 -10.36 3.73 12.13
N VAL A 22 -10.10 3.22 10.95
CA VAL A 22 -9.80 3.99 9.74
C VAL A 22 -11.04 4.06 8.86
N LYS A 23 -11.43 5.26 8.48
CA LYS A 23 -12.56 5.55 7.59
C LYS A 23 -12.03 6.15 6.29
N PHE A 24 -12.53 5.65 5.19
CA PHE A 24 -12.25 6.16 3.84
C PHE A 24 -13.47 6.90 3.32
N ASP A 25 -13.29 8.05 2.67
CA ASP A 25 -14.36 8.95 2.28
C ASP A 25 -15.45 8.34 1.40
N ASP A 26 -15.09 7.41 0.53
CA ASP A 26 -16.02 6.81 -0.44
C ASP A 26 -16.44 5.37 -0.08
N LEU A 27 -16.09 4.88 1.13
CA LEU A 27 -16.39 3.51 1.54
C LEU A 27 -17.25 3.45 2.80
N ALA A 28 -18.22 2.54 2.81
CA ALA A 28 -19.03 2.27 4.00
C ALA A 28 -18.26 1.45 5.05
N GLU A 29 -17.39 0.54 4.62
CA GLU A 29 -16.57 -0.28 5.49
C GLU A 29 -15.43 0.52 6.12
N THR A 30 -15.11 0.15 7.35
CA THR A 30 -13.98 0.67 8.10
C THR A 30 -12.92 -0.40 8.30
N LEU A 31 -11.70 0.03 8.53
CA LEU A 31 -10.57 -0.85 8.80
C LEU A 31 -10.04 -0.60 10.21
N LEU A 32 -9.97 -1.66 11.03
CA LEU A 32 -9.27 -1.59 12.31
C LEU A 32 -7.77 -1.80 12.06
N MET A 33 -6.96 -0.85 12.51
CA MET A 33 -5.51 -0.96 12.54
C MET A 33 -5.01 -1.04 13.98
N ASP A 34 -3.93 -1.76 14.19
CA ASP A 34 -3.30 -1.93 15.51
C ASP A 34 -1.79 -2.06 15.36
N ALA A 35 -1.08 -2.00 16.48
CA ALA A 35 0.34 -2.29 16.54
C ALA A 35 0.61 -3.81 16.62
N PRO A 36 1.80 -4.26 16.21
CA PRO A 36 2.16 -5.69 16.25
C PRO A 36 2.29 -6.20 17.70
N PRO A 37 2.35 -7.53 17.88
CA PRO A 37 2.57 -8.14 19.20
C PRO A 37 3.81 -7.56 19.91
N GLY A 38 3.68 -7.33 21.20
CA GLY A 38 4.72 -6.71 22.02
C GLY A 38 4.56 -5.18 22.16
N VAL A 39 3.80 -4.55 21.28
CA VAL A 39 3.39 -3.14 21.38
C VAL A 39 1.87 -3.05 21.48
N GLY A 40 1.15 -3.62 20.52
CA GLY A 40 -0.30 -3.74 20.51
C GLY A 40 -0.76 -5.17 20.67
N ARG A 41 -2.01 -5.42 20.31
CA ARG A 41 -2.67 -6.73 20.41
C ARG A 41 -2.76 -7.48 19.08
N ASN A 42 -2.26 -6.87 18.00
CA ASN A 42 -2.36 -7.41 16.65
C ASN A 42 -3.82 -7.67 16.20
N ALA A 43 -4.72 -6.77 16.62
CA ALA A 43 -6.15 -6.87 16.28
C ALA A 43 -6.44 -6.45 14.82
N GLY A 44 -5.49 -5.83 14.16
CA GLY A 44 -5.55 -5.45 12.76
C GLY A 44 -4.16 -5.22 12.19
N PRO A 45 -4.03 -4.94 10.88
CA PRO A 45 -2.74 -4.71 10.27
C PRO A 45 -2.06 -3.46 10.85
N CYS A 46 -0.74 -3.50 10.97
CA CYS A 46 0.05 -2.33 11.36
C CYS A 46 0.38 -1.44 10.15
N PRO A 47 0.81 -0.18 10.38
CA PRO A 47 1.11 0.76 9.29
C PRO A 47 2.12 0.25 8.26
N THR A 48 3.16 -0.47 8.69
CA THR A 48 4.15 -1.06 7.79
C THR A 48 3.53 -2.11 6.87
N GLN A 49 2.65 -2.96 7.41
CA GLN A 49 1.91 -3.95 6.62
C GLN A 49 0.97 -3.25 5.63
N MET A 50 0.32 -2.17 6.03
CA MET A 50 -0.59 -1.42 5.16
C MET A 50 0.15 -0.77 3.99
N LEU A 51 1.31 -0.17 4.22
CA LEU A 51 2.12 0.39 3.14
C LEU A 51 2.59 -0.70 2.17
N ALA A 52 3.09 -1.81 2.70
CA ALA A 52 3.52 -2.95 1.89
C ALA A 52 2.37 -3.54 1.07
N ALA A 53 1.20 -3.69 1.68
CA ALA A 53 -0.01 -4.16 1.00
C ALA A 53 -0.46 -3.19 -0.10
N ALA A 54 -0.39 -1.88 0.13
CA ALA A 54 -0.74 -0.87 -0.86
C ALA A 54 0.19 -0.94 -2.08
N VAL A 55 1.50 -1.09 -1.87
CA VAL A 55 2.48 -1.26 -2.97
C VAL A 55 2.17 -2.54 -3.75
N GLY A 56 2.03 -3.66 -3.07
CA GLY A 56 1.75 -4.95 -3.72
C GLY A 56 0.43 -4.95 -4.47
N ASN A 57 -0.62 -4.41 -3.88
CA ASN A 57 -1.94 -4.36 -4.51
C ASN A 57 -1.97 -3.42 -5.73
N CYS A 58 -1.34 -2.25 -5.65
CA CYS A 58 -1.25 -1.35 -6.79
C CYS A 58 -0.50 -1.98 -7.97
N LEU A 59 0.61 -2.67 -7.71
CA LEU A 59 1.33 -3.43 -8.73
C LEU A 59 0.48 -4.52 -9.35
N THR A 60 -0.25 -5.28 -8.53
CA THR A 60 -1.16 -6.33 -8.99
C THR A 60 -2.27 -5.78 -9.89
N MET A 61 -2.89 -4.67 -9.49
CA MET A 61 -3.92 -4.01 -10.29
C MET A 61 -3.37 -3.46 -11.61
N THR A 62 -2.17 -2.89 -11.59
CA THR A 62 -1.50 -2.38 -12.80
C THR A 62 -1.16 -3.53 -13.75
N LEU A 63 -0.68 -4.64 -13.22
CA LEU A 63 -0.45 -5.87 -13.98
C LEU A 63 -1.72 -6.34 -14.70
N VAL A 64 -2.84 -6.41 -13.98
CA VAL A 64 -4.13 -6.82 -14.55
C VAL A 64 -4.56 -5.85 -15.66
N LEU A 65 -4.39 -4.55 -15.45
CA LEU A 65 -4.73 -3.54 -16.46
C LEU A 65 -3.92 -3.73 -17.75
N PHE A 66 -2.62 -3.91 -17.63
CA PHE A 66 -1.73 -4.11 -18.78
C PHE A 66 -2.01 -5.42 -19.50
N ALA A 67 -2.21 -6.50 -18.75
CA ALA A 67 -2.57 -7.80 -19.34
C ALA A 67 -3.88 -7.73 -20.12
N ARG A 68 -4.91 -7.08 -19.59
CA ARG A 68 -6.18 -6.89 -20.29
C ARG A 68 -6.01 -6.10 -21.57
N LYS A 69 -5.25 -5.02 -21.55
CA LYS A 69 -4.95 -4.21 -22.74
C LYS A 69 -4.20 -4.99 -23.81
N ALA A 70 -3.36 -5.92 -23.42
CA ALA A 70 -2.61 -6.81 -24.32
C ALA A 70 -3.40 -8.05 -24.77
N GLY A 71 -4.65 -8.22 -24.31
CA GLY A 71 -5.46 -9.40 -24.63
C GLY A 71 -4.97 -10.69 -23.99
N LEU A 72 -4.20 -10.60 -22.89
CA LEU A 72 -3.71 -11.76 -22.14
C LEU A 72 -4.79 -12.29 -21.21
N GLN A 73 -4.88 -13.60 -21.09
CA GLN A 73 -5.77 -14.27 -20.15
C GLN A 73 -5.03 -14.53 -18.84
N LEU A 74 -5.50 -13.89 -17.78
CA LEU A 74 -5.01 -14.14 -16.41
C LEU A 74 -6.03 -15.03 -15.70
N THR A 75 -5.58 -16.16 -15.17
CA THR A 75 -6.47 -17.12 -14.50
C THR A 75 -6.53 -16.92 -13.00
N HIS A 76 -5.41 -16.60 -12.37
CA HIS A 76 -5.33 -16.56 -10.92
C HIS A 76 -4.15 -15.71 -10.46
N VAL A 77 -4.33 -14.41 -10.43
CA VAL A 77 -3.26 -13.47 -10.04
C VAL A 77 -3.00 -13.57 -8.54
N ARG A 78 -1.75 -13.76 -8.17
CA ARG A 78 -1.28 -13.75 -6.78
C ARG A 78 -0.11 -12.80 -6.62
N ALA A 79 0.03 -12.27 -5.41
CA ALA A 79 1.18 -11.49 -5.01
C ALA A 79 1.63 -11.89 -3.61
N ALA A 80 2.94 -11.98 -3.41
CA ALA A 80 3.55 -12.07 -2.11
C ALA A 80 4.43 -10.83 -1.87
N VAL A 81 4.27 -10.20 -0.72
CA VAL A 81 4.98 -8.97 -0.39
C VAL A 81 5.77 -9.17 0.90
N LYS A 82 7.06 -8.83 0.87
CA LYS A 82 7.94 -8.81 2.03
C LYS A 82 8.46 -7.39 2.26
N ALA A 83 8.15 -6.81 3.40
CA ALA A 83 8.73 -5.54 3.85
C ALA A 83 9.73 -5.81 4.97
N ARG A 84 10.88 -5.15 4.93
CA ARG A 84 11.91 -5.28 5.96
C ARG A 84 12.11 -3.96 6.66
N LEU A 85 11.99 -3.98 7.99
CA LEU A 85 12.39 -2.88 8.83
C LEU A 85 13.90 -2.98 9.11
N VAL A 86 14.58 -1.86 8.92
CA VAL A 86 16.01 -1.71 9.19
C VAL A 86 16.23 -0.50 10.09
N ARG A 87 17.41 -0.39 10.70
CA ARG A 87 17.81 0.84 11.38
C ARG A 87 18.34 1.85 10.37
N GLY A 88 17.72 3.03 10.35
CA GLY A 88 18.24 4.15 9.58
C GLY A 88 19.50 4.76 10.22
N GLU A 89 20.07 5.77 9.56
CA GLU A 89 21.29 6.46 10.01
C GLU A 89 21.16 7.07 11.41
N ASN A 90 19.95 7.50 11.78
CA ASN A 90 19.65 8.04 13.11
C ASN A 90 19.29 6.96 14.15
N GLY A 91 19.49 5.68 13.84
CA GLY A 91 19.17 4.55 14.71
C GLY A 91 17.68 4.18 14.79
N LEU A 92 16.79 4.95 14.19
CA LEU A 92 15.35 4.73 14.20
C LEU A 92 14.92 3.75 13.12
N PRO A 93 13.80 3.00 13.33
CA PRO A 93 13.32 2.05 12.34
C PRO A 93 12.86 2.76 11.06
N ARG A 94 13.17 2.11 9.94
CA ARG A 94 12.75 2.51 8.58
C ARG A 94 12.34 1.28 7.79
N ILE A 95 11.43 1.45 6.86
CA ILE A 95 11.19 0.42 5.84
C ILE A 95 12.34 0.54 4.84
N GLY A 96 13.25 -0.43 4.84
CA GLY A 96 14.46 -0.40 4.01
C GLY A 96 14.22 -0.98 2.62
N VAL A 97 13.32 -1.97 2.52
CA VAL A 97 12.98 -2.59 1.26
C VAL A 97 11.58 -3.19 1.31
N ILE A 98 10.88 -3.08 0.19
CA ILE A 98 9.64 -3.80 -0.10
C ILE A 98 9.90 -4.65 -1.34
N GLN A 99 9.78 -5.95 -1.20
CA GLN A 99 9.92 -6.93 -2.27
C GLN A 99 8.55 -7.48 -2.62
N VAL A 100 8.21 -7.46 -3.89
CA VAL A 100 6.93 -7.97 -4.40
C VAL A 100 7.21 -9.06 -5.42
N GLU A 101 6.66 -10.24 -5.18
CA GLU A 101 6.65 -11.36 -6.10
C GLU A 101 5.24 -11.50 -6.67
N LEU A 102 5.12 -11.39 -8.00
CA LEU A 102 3.85 -11.49 -8.70
C LEU A 102 3.78 -12.79 -9.48
N ASP A 103 2.69 -13.52 -9.29
CA ASP A 103 2.31 -14.66 -10.12
C ASP A 103 1.06 -14.25 -10.93
N PRO A 104 1.20 -14.00 -12.24
CA PRO A 104 0.09 -13.56 -13.06
C PRO A 104 -0.88 -14.68 -13.46
N GLY A 105 -0.55 -15.95 -13.20
CA GLY A 105 -1.37 -17.09 -13.61
C GLY A 105 -1.58 -17.15 -15.13
N LEU A 106 -0.51 -16.92 -15.90
CA LEU A 106 -0.55 -16.91 -17.34
C LEU A 106 -0.63 -18.34 -17.92
N ALA A 107 -1.43 -18.49 -18.98
CA ALA A 107 -1.39 -19.68 -19.80
C ALA A 107 -0.01 -19.81 -20.48
N GLU A 108 0.45 -21.04 -20.71
CA GLU A 108 1.77 -21.30 -21.34
C GLU A 108 1.91 -20.60 -22.70
N ALA A 109 0.85 -20.61 -23.50
CA ALA A 109 0.82 -19.95 -24.81
C ALA A 109 0.99 -18.42 -24.76
N ASP A 110 0.72 -17.79 -23.62
CA ASP A 110 0.78 -16.33 -23.46
C ASP A 110 2.09 -15.84 -22.83
N GLN A 111 2.97 -16.73 -22.38
CA GLN A 111 4.17 -16.36 -21.63
C GLN A 111 5.14 -15.48 -22.43
N GLU A 112 5.36 -15.77 -23.71
CA GLU A 112 6.24 -14.95 -24.56
C GLU A 112 5.66 -13.55 -24.81
N ARG A 113 4.35 -13.47 -25.09
CA ARG A 113 3.65 -12.21 -25.28
C ARG A 113 3.63 -11.37 -24.01
N ALA A 114 3.48 -12.04 -22.87
CA ALA A 114 3.47 -11.40 -21.57
C ALA A 114 4.80 -10.74 -21.24
N ALA A 115 5.93 -11.34 -21.56
CA ALA A 115 7.25 -10.79 -21.28
C ALA A 115 7.43 -9.39 -21.89
N ALA A 116 6.99 -9.18 -23.13
CA ALA A 116 7.06 -7.86 -23.76
C ALA A 116 6.11 -6.84 -23.12
N CYS A 117 4.89 -7.28 -22.73
CA CYS A 117 3.88 -6.44 -22.09
C CYS A 117 4.25 -6.05 -20.66
N LEU A 118 4.82 -6.97 -19.90
CA LEU A 118 5.09 -6.83 -18.46
C LEU A 118 6.43 -6.15 -18.14
N ASN A 119 7.25 -5.88 -19.14
CA ASN A 119 8.61 -5.35 -18.94
C ASN A 119 8.66 -3.97 -18.28
N ALA A 120 7.62 -3.16 -18.41
CA ALA A 120 7.60 -1.79 -17.92
C ALA A 120 6.35 -1.42 -17.12
N PHE A 121 5.45 -2.37 -16.82
CA PHE A 121 4.18 -2.05 -16.16
C PHE A 121 4.37 -1.39 -14.79
N GLU A 122 5.41 -1.75 -14.06
CA GLU A 122 5.66 -1.21 -12.71
C GLU A 122 5.90 0.30 -12.70
N ASN A 123 6.40 0.87 -13.78
CA ASN A 123 6.60 2.32 -13.91
C ASN A 123 5.28 3.11 -13.99
N TYR A 124 4.17 2.42 -14.22
CA TYR A 124 2.83 3.00 -14.25
C TYR A 124 2.06 2.81 -12.94
N CYS A 125 2.67 2.18 -11.96
CA CYS A 125 2.09 2.01 -10.63
C CYS A 125 2.30 3.28 -9.81
N ALA A 126 1.23 4.07 -9.61
CA ALA A 126 1.28 5.35 -8.90
C ALA A 126 1.87 5.20 -7.48
N VAL A 127 1.44 4.19 -6.72
CA VAL A 127 1.92 3.96 -5.35
C VAL A 127 3.40 3.60 -5.35
N THR A 128 3.84 2.69 -6.22
CA THR A 128 5.24 2.26 -6.28
C THR A 128 6.16 3.42 -6.66
N GLU A 129 5.83 4.18 -7.69
CA GLU A 129 6.63 5.33 -8.12
C GLU A 129 6.66 6.43 -7.05
N SER A 130 5.55 6.68 -6.37
CA SER A 130 5.50 7.64 -5.26
C SER A 130 6.38 7.20 -4.09
N VAL A 131 6.37 5.92 -3.72
CA VAL A 131 7.23 5.38 -2.65
C VAL A 131 8.71 5.46 -3.04
N ARG A 132 9.05 5.14 -4.28
CA ARG A 132 10.43 5.23 -4.79
C ARG A 132 10.97 6.66 -4.78
N ALA A 133 10.15 7.63 -5.14
CA ALA A 133 10.53 9.04 -5.21
C ALA A 133 10.51 9.74 -3.83
N GLY A 134 9.83 9.16 -2.86
CA GLY A 134 9.47 9.83 -1.61
C GLY A 134 8.28 10.76 -1.80
N ILE A 135 7.47 10.89 -0.76
CA ILE A 135 6.26 11.73 -0.73
C ILE A 135 6.46 12.80 0.32
N ASP A 136 6.14 14.06 0.00
CA ASP A 136 6.13 15.14 0.97
C ASP A 136 5.03 14.87 2.02
N VAL A 137 5.42 14.74 3.28
CA VAL A 137 4.50 14.49 4.39
C VAL A 137 4.50 15.71 5.31
N ARG A 138 3.37 16.38 5.38
CA ARG A 138 3.18 17.57 6.22
C ARG A 138 2.32 17.23 7.42
N VAL A 139 2.77 17.63 8.60
CA VAL A 139 2.11 17.30 9.86
C VAL A 139 1.74 18.58 10.59
N ALA A 140 0.49 18.67 11.02
CA ALA A 140 0.01 19.71 11.92
C ALA A 140 -0.64 19.04 13.13
N VAL A 141 -0.30 19.53 14.33
CA VAL A 141 -0.91 19.04 15.57
C VAL A 141 -1.83 20.11 16.13
N SER A 142 -3.12 19.81 16.22
CA SER A 142 -4.09 20.66 16.87
C SER A 142 -3.90 20.62 18.39
N ARG A 143 -3.89 21.78 19.03
CA ARG A 143 -3.72 21.93 20.50
C ARG A 143 -5.00 22.42 21.18
N HIS A 144 -6.14 21.98 20.69
CA HIS A 144 -7.39 22.28 21.39
C HIS A 144 -7.49 21.44 22.65
N ALA A 145 -7.85 22.08 23.78
CA ALA A 145 -8.25 21.36 24.96
C ALA A 145 -9.50 20.53 24.60
N SER A 146 -9.46 19.19 24.85
CA SER A 146 -10.67 18.39 24.79
C SER A 146 -11.65 18.94 25.82
N ALA A 147 -12.92 19.17 25.42
CA ALA A 147 -13.97 19.47 26.38
C ALA A 147 -14.10 18.25 27.31
N GLY A 148 -13.62 18.37 28.56
CA GLY A 148 -13.77 17.34 29.56
C GLY A 148 -15.27 17.15 29.85
N ASN A 149 -15.73 15.91 29.82
CA ASN A 149 -16.98 15.51 30.46
C ASN A 149 -16.75 15.38 31.96
#